data_d2e45ba683cef0dbf5f284c38d4df571
#
_entry.id   d2e45ba683cef0dbf5f284c38d4df571
#
_cell.length_a   1.000
_cell.length_b   1.000
_cell.length_c   1.000
_cell.angle_alpha   90.00
_cell.angle_beta   90.00
_cell.angle_gamma   90.00
#
_symmetry.space_group_name_H-M   'P 1'
#
loop_
_entity.id
_entity.type
_entity.pdbx_description
1 polymer ?
#
loop_
_entity_poly.entity_id
_entity_poly.type
_entity_poly.pdbx_seq_one_letter_code
_entity_poly.pdbx_strand_id
1 'polypeptide(L)'
;ITDADKQAILTTNKDLAKQALRVLMMAYKTTNEIPTLESAVVESDLIFSGLVGMIDPERPEAAEAVRVAKEAGIRPIMITGDHQDTAEAIAKRLGIIDPNDTEDHVFTGAELNELSDEEFQKVFKQYSVYARVSPEHKVRIVKAWQNDGKVVAMTGDGVNDAPSDRKSTRL
;
A
#
# COMPACT_ATOMS: atom_id res chain seq x y z
N ILE A 1 29.86 -1.56 -0.23
CA ILE A 1 28.80 -1.62 -1.25
C ILE A 1 29.08 -0.52 -2.25
N THR A 2 29.26 -0.90 -3.53
CA THR A 2 29.42 0.05 -4.64
C THR A 2 28.05 0.61 -5.08
N ASP A 3 28.06 1.64 -5.91
CA ASP A 3 26.80 2.16 -6.46
C ASP A 3 26.10 1.15 -7.40
N ALA A 4 26.89 0.31 -8.09
CA ALA A 4 26.36 -0.80 -8.88
C ALA A 4 25.63 -1.84 -8.00
N ASP A 5 26.20 -2.18 -6.83
CA ASP A 5 25.58 -3.09 -5.87
C ASP A 5 24.25 -2.49 -5.32
N LYS A 6 24.24 -1.19 -5.02
CA LYS A 6 23.01 -0.50 -4.57
C LYS A 6 21.91 -0.59 -5.62
N GLN A 7 22.24 -0.34 -6.89
CA GLN A 7 21.26 -0.44 -7.97
C GLN A 7 20.75 -1.88 -8.15
N ALA A 8 21.61 -2.88 -8.04
CA ALA A 8 21.21 -4.28 -8.11
C ALA A 8 20.27 -4.65 -6.96
N ILE A 9 20.56 -4.21 -5.73
CA ILE A 9 19.71 -4.41 -4.55
C ILE A 9 18.35 -3.76 -4.74
N LEU A 10 18.31 -2.50 -5.20
CA LEU A 10 17.06 -1.77 -5.45
C LEU A 10 16.22 -2.42 -6.55
N THR A 11 16.85 -2.90 -7.60
CA THR A 11 16.18 -3.65 -8.68
C THR A 11 15.56 -4.93 -8.14
N THR A 12 16.33 -5.73 -7.40
CA THR A 12 15.84 -6.97 -6.78
C THR A 12 14.68 -6.68 -5.80
N ASN A 13 14.79 -5.62 -4.98
CA ASN A 13 13.71 -5.19 -4.09
C ASN A 13 12.42 -4.88 -4.88
N LYS A 14 12.54 -4.13 -5.97
CA LYS A 14 11.39 -3.79 -6.83
C LYS A 14 10.77 -5.03 -7.48
N ASP A 15 11.59 -5.98 -7.94
CA ASP A 15 11.09 -7.22 -8.56
C ASP A 15 10.39 -8.13 -7.54
N LEU A 16 10.87 -8.17 -6.30
CA LEU A 16 10.19 -8.88 -5.21
C LEU A 16 8.87 -8.18 -4.82
N ALA A 17 8.87 -6.85 -4.74
CA ALA A 17 7.66 -6.07 -4.43
C ALA A 17 6.57 -6.25 -5.50
N LYS A 18 6.93 -6.32 -6.79
CA LYS A 18 5.99 -6.63 -7.89
C LYS A 18 5.34 -8.01 -7.76
N GLN A 19 5.95 -8.93 -7.00
CA GLN A 19 5.37 -10.22 -6.67
C GLN A 19 4.50 -10.18 -5.40
N ALA A 20 4.16 -8.97 -4.92
CA ALA A 20 3.44 -8.71 -3.67
C ALA A 20 4.19 -9.23 -2.42
N LEU A 21 5.52 -9.27 -2.47
CA LEU A 21 6.35 -9.62 -1.33
C LEU A 21 6.66 -8.36 -0.51
N ARG A 22 6.47 -8.45 0.80
CA ARG A 22 7.03 -7.50 1.75
C ARG A 22 8.51 -7.79 1.91
N VAL A 23 9.35 -6.84 1.50
CA VAL A 23 10.81 -7.05 1.48
C VAL A 23 11.44 -6.42 2.72
N LEU A 24 12.29 -7.19 3.39
CA LEU A 24 13.18 -6.71 4.44
C LEU A 24 14.62 -6.86 3.98
N MET A 25 15.42 -5.84 4.24
CA MET A 25 16.85 -5.89 4.07
C MET A 25 17.51 -6.33 5.38
N MET A 26 18.42 -7.29 5.29
CA MET A 26 19.20 -7.79 6.42
C MET A 26 20.62 -7.29 6.30
N ALA A 27 21.14 -6.77 7.40
CA ALA A 27 22.53 -6.35 7.51
C ALA A 27 23.05 -6.66 8.92
N TYR A 28 24.37 -6.78 9.06
CA TYR A 28 24.99 -7.04 10.35
C TYR A 28 26.27 -6.23 10.53
N LYS A 29 26.74 -6.14 11.76
CA LYS A 29 27.99 -5.53 12.16
C LYS A 29 28.67 -6.42 13.19
N THR A 30 29.98 -6.60 13.04
CA THR A 30 30.81 -7.29 14.07
C THR A 30 31.44 -6.25 14.98
N THR A 31 31.27 -6.40 16.28
CA THR A 31 31.88 -5.53 17.30
C THR A 31 32.59 -6.35 18.33
N ASN A 32 33.70 -5.85 18.89
CA ASN A 32 34.43 -6.50 19.98
C ASN A 32 33.82 -6.19 21.36
N GLU A 33 33.04 -5.11 21.44
CA GLU A 33 32.35 -4.66 22.65
C GLU A 33 30.91 -4.31 22.33
N ILE A 34 30.02 -4.34 23.32
CA ILE A 34 28.62 -3.91 23.15
C ILE A 34 28.64 -2.40 22.92
N PRO A 35 28.20 -1.92 21.72
CA PRO A 35 28.17 -0.49 21.44
C PRO A 35 27.09 0.20 22.25
N THR A 36 27.19 1.53 22.37
CA THR A 36 26.09 2.36 22.85
C THR A 36 24.86 2.15 21.95
N LEU A 37 23.70 1.93 22.57
CA LEU A 37 22.44 1.66 21.84
C LEU A 37 21.83 2.93 21.23
N GLU A 38 22.65 3.72 20.54
CA GLU A 38 22.20 4.86 19.74
C GLU A 38 22.15 4.46 18.28
N SER A 39 21.05 4.75 17.58
CA SER A 39 20.85 4.38 16.17
C SER A 39 22.02 4.82 15.30
N ALA A 40 22.56 6.02 15.51
CA ALA A 40 23.71 6.53 14.76
C ALA A 40 24.96 5.64 14.89
N VAL A 41 25.12 4.92 16.00
CA VAL A 41 26.26 4.03 16.27
C VAL A 41 25.97 2.63 15.76
N VAL A 42 24.79 2.07 16.08
CA VAL A 42 24.43 0.69 15.73
C VAL A 42 24.08 0.54 14.24
N GLU A 43 23.50 1.56 13.61
CA GLU A 43 23.05 1.51 12.22
C GLU A 43 24.10 2.05 11.23
N SER A 44 25.34 2.31 11.68
CA SER A 44 26.46 2.72 10.82
C SER A 44 27.37 1.54 10.47
N ASP A 45 28.06 1.62 9.33
CA ASP A 45 29.06 0.64 8.86
C ASP A 45 28.55 -0.80 8.82
N LEU A 46 27.31 -0.99 8.43
CA LEU A 46 26.67 -2.29 8.33
C LEU A 46 27.15 -3.05 7.08
N ILE A 47 27.29 -4.35 7.24
CA ILE A 47 27.59 -5.30 6.16
C ILE A 47 26.26 -5.84 5.65
N PHE A 48 25.96 -5.61 4.37
CA PHE A 48 24.78 -6.16 3.72
C PHE A 48 24.83 -7.69 3.67
N SER A 49 23.77 -8.34 4.15
CA SER A 49 23.63 -9.79 4.16
C SER A 49 22.71 -10.30 3.07
N GLY A 50 21.61 -9.61 2.80
CA GLY A 50 20.65 -10.02 1.79
C GLY A 50 19.28 -9.36 1.93
N LEU A 51 18.39 -9.75 1.03
CA LEU A 51 16.96 -9.40 1.06
C LEU A 51 16.14 -10.65 1.40
N VAL A 52 15.10 -10.46 2.20
CA VAL A 52 14.12 -11.49 2.53
C VAL A 52 12.75 -10.98 2.09
N GLY A 53 12.10 -11.71 1.18
CA GLY A 53 10.72 -11.46 0.79
C GLY A 53 9.76 -12.28 1.64
N MET A 54 8.77 -11.65 2.23
CA MET A 54 7.68 -12.29 2.96
C MET A 54 6.38 -12.12 2.17
N ILE A 55 5.59 -13.17 2.11
CA ILE A 55 4.26 -13.13 1.54
C ILE A 55 3.23 -13.29 2.68
N ASP A 56 2.24 -12.40 2.68
CA ASP A 56 1.02 -12.57 3.43
C ASP A 56 -0.07 -12.79 2.37
N PRO A 57 -0.45 -14.07 2.11
CA PRO A 57 -1.35 -14.36 1.01
C PRO A 57 -2.74 -13.79 1.30
N GLU A 58 -3.34 -13.28 0.26
CA GLU A 58 -4.72 -12.81 0.31
C GLU A 58 -5.65 -13.98 0.72
N ARG A 59 -6.69 -13.68 1.49
CA ARG A 59 -7.69 -14.69 1.84
C ARG A 59 -8.32 -15.24 0.57
N PRO A 60 -8.47 -16.57 0.44
CA PRO A 60 -9.02 -17.18 -0.78
C PRO A 60 -10.39 -16.62 -1.19
N GLU A 61 -11.19 -16.22 -0.20
CA GLU A 61 -12.54 -15.68 -0.40
C GLU A 61 -12.54 -14.25 -0.91
N ALA A 62 -11.42 -13.51 -0.77
CA ALA A 62 -11.36 -12.08 -1.11
C ALA A 62 -11.53 -11.82 -2.61
N ALA A 63 -10.90 -12.63 -3.46
CA ALA A 63 -11.03 -12.49 -4.92
C ALA A 63 -12.47 -12.76 -5.37
N GLU A 64 -13.12 -13.77 -4.81
CA GLU A 64 -14.51 -14.09 -5.10
C GLU A 64 -15.45 -12.98 -4.62
N ALA A 65 -15.23 -12.43 -3.43
CA ALA A 65 -16.00 -11.31 -2.91
C ALA A 65 -15.88 -10.06 -3.80
N VAL A 66 -14.68 -9.75 -4.30
CA VAL A 66 -14.44 -8.66 -5.25
C VAL A 66 -15.20 -8.91 -6.56
N ARG A 67 -15.17 -10.14 -7.08
CA ARG A 67 -15.90 -10.51 -8.30
C ARG A 67 -17.40 -10.29 -8.13
N VAL A 68 -17.98 -10.83 -7.07
CA VAL A 68 -19.42 -10.71 -6.76
C VAL A 68 -19.81 -9.23 -6.56
N ALA A 69 -18.99 -8.44 -5.87
CA ALA A 69 -19.22 -7.02 -5.69
C ALA A 69 -19.29 -6.29 -7.03
N LYS A 70 -18.35 -6.57 -7.94
CA LYS A 70 -18.34 -5.97 -9.30
C LYS A 70 -19.59 -6.37 -10.10
N GLU A 71 -20.01 -7.62 -10.05
CA GLU A 71 -21.24 -8.08 -10.72
C GLU A 71 -22.50 -7.42 -10.17
N ALA A 72 -22.51 -7.08 -8.89
CA ALA A 72 -23.57 -6.30 -8.24
C ALA A 72 -23.51 -4.79 -8.53
N GLY A 73 -22.57 -4.33 -9.37
CA GLY A 73 -22.38 -2.92 -9.68
C GLY A 73 -21.67 -2.12 -8.59
N ILE A 74 -21.08 -2.79 -7.60
CA ILE A 74 -20.27 -2.17 -6.53
C ILE A 74 -18.83 -2.02 -7.04
N ARG A 75 -18.25 -0.85 -6.90
CA ARG A 75 -16.85 -0.60 -7.23
C ARG A 75 -15.96 -0.87 -6.01
N PRO A 76 -15.15 -1.93 -6.02
CA PRO A 76 -14.17 -2.17 -4.95
C PRO A 76 -13.05 -1.14 -5.03
N ILE A 77 -12.69 -0.57 -3.88
CA ILE A 77 -11.55 0.33 -3.70
C ILE A 77 -10.64 -0.27 -2.63
N MET A 78 -9.36 -0.41 -2.96
CA MET A 78 -8.36 -0.89 -2.01
C MET A 78 -7.67 0.29 -1.33
N ILE A 79 -7.60 0.26 0.00
CA ILE A 79 -6.94 1.29 0.80
C ILE A 79 -5.98 0.58 1.75
N THR A 80 -4.68 0.83 1.63
CA THR A 80 -3.65 0.09 2.37
C THR A 80 -2.49 0.97 2.82
N GLY A 81 -1.82 0.55 3.89
CA GLY A 81 -0.54 1.09 4.32
C GLY A 81 0.67 0.52 3.56
N ASP A 82 0.47 -0.48 2.69
CA ASP A 82 1.52 -1.12 1.93
C ASP A 82 2.15 -0.21 0.87
N HIS A 83 3.32 -0.62 0.39
CA HIS A 83 4.00 0.05 -0.71
C HIS A 83 3.19 -0.05 -2.01
N GLN A 84 3.30 0.96 -2.87
CA GLN A 84 2.59 1.06 -4.14
C GLN A 84 2.69 -0.21 -5.00
N ASP A 85 3.91 -0.70 -5.26
CA ASP A 85 4.14 -1.89 -6.09
C ASP A 85 3.46 -3.15 -5.50
N THR A 86 3.48 -3.29 -4.18
CA THR A 86 2.83 -4.40 -3.46
C THR A 86 1.30 -4.28 -3.54
N ALA A 87 0.77 -3.09 -3.31
CA ALA A 87 -0.65 -2.82 -3.37
C ALA A 87 -1.22 -3.06 -4.77
N GLU A 88 -0.51 -2.63 -5.81
CA GLU A 88 -0.87 -2.88 -7.21
C GLU A 88 -0.91 -4.38 -7.53
N ALA A 89 0.14 -5.12 -7.12
CA ALA A 89 0.21 -6.55 -7.36
C ALA A 89 -0.94 -7.31 -6.68
N ILE A 90 -1.28 -6.96 -5.43
CA ILE A 90 -2.42 -7.53 -4.70
C ILE A 90 -3.74 -7.16 -5.38
N ALA A 91 -3.92 -5.90 -5.77
CA ALA A 91 -5.15 -5.44 -6.43
C ALA A 91 -5.39 -6.15 -7.77
N LYS A 92 -4.33 -6.44 -8.53
CA LYS A 92 -4.40 -7.25 -9.75
C LYS A 92 -4.79 -8.71 -9.46
N ARG A 93 -4.21 -9.33 -8.44
CA ARG A 93 -4.55 -10.70 -8.02
C ARG A 93 -6.01 -10.82 -7.55
N LEU A 94 -6.50 -9.82 -6.81
CA LEU A 94 -7.88 -9.76 -6.36
C LEU A 94 -8.87 -9.39 -7.46
N GLY A 95 -8.39 -8.95 -8.63
CA GLY A 95 -9.24 -8.48 -9.71
C GLY A 95 -9.87 -7.11 -9.45
N ILE A 96 -9.32 -6.30 -8.54
CA ILE A 96 -9.72 -4.89 -8.36
C ILE A 96 -9.30 -4.08 -9.58
N ILE A 97 -8.06 -4.28 -10.05
CA ILE A 97 -7.50 -3.78 -11.30
C ILE A 97 -7.42 -4.94 -12.29
N ASP A 98 -7.66 -4.69 -13.58
CA ASP A 98 -7.44 -5.68 -14.63
C ASP A 98 -5.94 -5.98 -14.72
N PRO A 99 -5.52 -7.25 -14.69
CA PRO A 99 -4.10 -7.62 -14.82
C PRO A 99 -3.42 -7.12 -16.09
N ASN A 100 -4.19 -6.93 -17.16
CA ASN A 100 -3.70 -6.45 -18.46
C ASN A 100 -3.77 -4.92 -18.61
N ASP A 101 -4.34 -4.24 -17.62
CA ASP A 101 -4.42 -2.79 -17.64
C ASP A 101 -3.04 -2.19 -17.38
N THR A 102 -2.64 -1.27 -18.25
CA THR A 102 -1.36 -0.56 -18.19
C THR A 102 -1.48 0.85 -17.64
N GLU A 103 -2.70 1.31 -17.35
CA GLU A 103 -2.93 2.60 -16.74
C GLU A 103 -2.52 2.59 -15.26
N ASP A 104 -2.14 3.75 -14.75
CA ASP A 104 -1.83 3.91 -13.33
C ASP A 104 -3.13 4.07 -12.53
N HIS A 105 -3.50 3.03 -11.81
CA HIS A 105 -4.68 3.01 -10.94
C HIS A 105 -4.35 3.16 -9.45
N VAL A 106 -3.08 3.38 -9.12
CA VAL A 106 -2.60 3.49 -7.75
C VAL A 106 -2.29 4.95 -7.42
N PHE A 107 -2.82 5.42 -6.31
CA PHE A 107 -2.58 6.75 -5.77
C PHE A 107 -1.95 6.63 -4.39
N THR A 108 -0.88 7.37 -4.15
CA THR A 108 -0.16 7.30 -2.87
C THR A 108 -0.62 8.37 -1.88
N GLY A 109 -0.42 8.11 -0.58
CA GLY A 109 -0.66 9.10 0.45
C GLY A 109 0.20 10.37 0.29
N ALA A 110 1.40 10.26 -0.28
CA ALA A 110 2.25 11.42 -0.58
C ALA A 110 1.63 12.32 -1.65
N GLU A 111 1.18 11.74 -2.77
CA GLU A 111 0.48 12.47 -3.83
C GLU A 111 -0.83 13.09 -3.30
N LEU A 112 -1.54 12.37 -2.43
CA LEU A 112 -2.76 12.89 -1.82
C LEU A 112 -2.50 14.13 -0.94
N ASN A 113 -1.34 14.21 -0.30
CA ASN A 113 -0.95 15.39 0.49
C ASN A 113 -0.64 16.62 -0.36
N GLU A 114 -0.25 16.43 -1.62
CA GLU A 114 0.07 17.52 -2.55
C GLU A 114 -1.18 18.18 -3.16
N LEU A 115 -2.34 17.50 -3.09
CA LEU A 115 -3.59 17.98 -3.67
C LEU A 115 -4.51 18.61 -2.60
N SER A 116 -5.19 19.70 -2.96
CA SER A 116 -6.35 20.19 -2.23
C SER A 116 -7.54 19.22 -2.35
N ASP A 117 -8.58 19.41 -1.53
CA ASP A 117 -9.79 18.58 -1.60
C ASP A 117 -10.52 18.78 -2.94
N GLU A 118 -10.51 20.02 -3.47
CA GLU A 118 -11.11 20.36 -4.76
C GLU A 118 -10.35 19.73 -5.94
N GLU A 119 -9.04 19.66 -5.87
CA GLU A 119 -8.20 19.02 -6.89
C GLU A 119 -8.37 17.50 -6.83
N PHE A 120 -8.33 16.92 -5.65
CA PHE A 120 -8.56 15.49 -5.47
C PHE A 120 -9.96 15.07 -5.96
N GLN A 121 -10.98 15.89 -5.74
CA GLN A 121 -12.35 15.63 -6.22
C GLN A 121 -12.45 15.53 -7.76
N LYS A 122 -11.50 16.06 -8.51
CA LYS A 122 -11.47 15.97 -9.98
C LYS A 122 -10.87 14.65 -10.49
N VAL A 123 -9.98 14.03 -9.70
CA VAL A 123 -9.16 12.89 -10.17
C VAL A 123 -9.46 11.56 -9.47
N PHE A 124 -10.07 11.56 -8.27
CA PHE A 124 -10.23 10.38 -7.44
C PHE A 124 -10.88 9.17 -8.13
N LYS A 125 -11.74 9.41 -9.13
CA LYS A 125 -12.42 8.37 -9.89
C LYS A 125 -11.48 7.54 -10.78
N GLN A 126 -10.31 8.05 -11.09
CA GLN A 126 -9.33 7.37 -11.93
C GLN A 126 -8.65 6.23 -11.15
N TYR A 127 -8.62 6.32 -9.82
CA TYR A 127 -7.88 5.41 -8.97
C TYR A 127 -8.78 4.40 -8.27
N SER A 128 -8.32 3.18 -8.20
CA SER A 128 -8.98 2.08 -7.49
C SER A 128 -8.15 1.55 -6.32
N VAL A 129 -6.91 2.01 -6.19
CA VAL A 129 -5.98 1.62 -5.12
C VAL A 129 -5.34 2.86 -4.51
N TYR A 130 -5.33 2.92 -3.19
CA TYR A 130 -4.68 3.96 -2.40
C TYR A 130 -3.64 3.32 -1.49
N ALA A 131 -2.35 3.60 -1.76
CA ALA A 131 -1.20 3.01 -1.08
C ALA A 131 -0.51 4.00 -0.14
N ARG A 132 0.15 3.51 0.92
CA ARG A 132 0.84 4.34 1.91
C ARG A 132 -0.03 5.44 2.53
N VAL A 133 -1.29 5.16 2.77
CA VAL A 133 -2.25 6.11 3.30
C VAL A 133 -2.35 6.05 4.82
N SER A 134 -2.52 7.22 5.44
CA SER A 134 -2.81 7.38 6.86
C SER A 134 -4.33 7.27 7.14
N PRO A 135 -4.76 7.16 8.41
CA PRO A 135 -6.18 7.20 8.76
C PRO A 135 -6.90 8.47 8.28
N GLU A 136 -6.23 9.60 8.25
CA GLU A 136 -6.77 10.87 7.75
C GLU A 136 -7.06 10.83 6.24
N HIS A 137 -6.16 10.21 5.48
CA HIS A 137 -6.35 9.99 4.06
C HIS A 137 -7.58 9.12 3.77
N LYS A 138 -7.82 8.07 4.58
CA LYS A 138 -9.00 7.21 4.44
C LYS A 138 -10.30 8.02 4.56
N VAL A 139 -10.37 8.92 5.54
CA VAL A 139 -11.53 9.82 5.71
C VAL A 139 -11.72 10.72 4.48
N ARG A 140 -10.62 11.23 3.92
CA ARG A 140 -10.63 12.11 2.76
C ARG A 140 -11.13 11.38 1.51
N ILE A 141 -10.68 10.15 1.30
CA ILE A 141 -11.12 9.29 0.19
C ILE A 141 -12.62 8.99 0.31
N VAL A 142 -13.10 8.59 1.50
CA VAL A 142 -14.53 8.32 1.74
C VAL A 142 -15.37 9.55 1.43
N LYS A 143 -14.96 10.73 1.89
CA LYS A 143 -15.66 11.98 1.62
C LYS A 143 -15.73 12.32 0.13
N ALA A 144 -14.66 12.09 -0.62
CA ALA A 144 -14.65 12.34 -2.06
C ALA A 144 -15.72 11.53 -2.78
N TRP A 145 -15.88 10.25 -2.44
CA TRP A 145 -16.92 9.40 -2.98
C TRP A 145 -18.33 9.80 -2.53
N GLN A 146 -18.49 10.20 -1.26
CA GLN A 146 -19.77 10.68 -0.72
C GLN A 146 -20.21 12.01 -1.37
N ASN A 147 -19.27 12.93 -1.59
CA ASN A 147 -19.53 14.20 -2.28
C ASN A 147 -19.96 13.99 -3.75
N ASP A 148 -19.56 12.87 -4.36
CA ASP A 148 -20.02 12.45 -5.70
C ASP A 148 -21.41 11.75 -5.66
N GLY A 149 -22.06 11.73 -4.50
CA GLY A 149 -23.39 11.14 -4.32
C GLY A 149 -23.39 9.62 -4.23
N LYS A 150 -22.24 8.99 -3.96
CA LYS A 150 -22.12 7.54 -3.80
C LYS A 150 -22.35 7.13 -2.34
N VAL A 151 -22.97 5.97 -2.17
CA VAL A 151 -23.03 5.28 -0.88
C VAL A 151 -21.72 4.51 -0.72
N VAL A 152 -21.02 4.77 0.37
CA VAL A 152 -19.72 4.16 0.67
C VAL A 152 -19.85 3.22 1.85
N ALA A 153 -19.48 1.96 1.67
CA ALA A 153 -19.27 1.00 2.74
C ALA A 153 -17.75 0.82 2.93
N MET A 154 -17.30 0.73 4.16
CA MET A 154 -15.90 0.49 4.49
C MET A 154 -15.79 -0.70 5.40
N THR A 155 -14.88 -1.61 5.06
CA THR A 155 -14.48 -2.72 5.92
C THR A 155 -13.10 -2.43 6.48
N GLY A 156 -12.91 -2.66 7.76
CA GLY A 156 -11.62 -2.48 8.43
C GLY A 156 -11.62 -3.28 9.73
N ASP A 157 -10.46 -3.75 10.13
CA ASP A 157 -10.25 -4.57 11.33
C ASP A 157 -9.42 -3.87 12.41
N GLY A 158 -9.01 -2.63 12.18
CA GLY A 158 -8.11 -1.88 13.06
C GLY A 158 -8.67 -0.59 13.63
N VAL A 159 -8.09 -0.18 14.76
CA VAL A 159 -8.36 1.13 15.41
C VAL A 159 -8.07 2.30 14.45
N ASN A 160 -7.18 2.10 13.49
CA ASN A 160 -6.81 3.09 12.48
C ASN A 160 -7.92 3.35 11.45
N ASP A 161 -8.91 2.48 11.39
CA ASP A 161 -10.06 2.61 10.48
C ASP A 161 -11.26 3.31 11.14
N ALA A 162 -11.27 3.40 12.48
CA ALA A 162 -12.37 3.95 13.25
C ALA A 162 -12.85 5.36 12.82
N PRO A 163 -11.97 6.32 12.44
CA PRO A 163 -12.42 7.64 11.97
C PRO A 163 -13.15 7.58 10.64
N SER A 164 -12.76 6.67 9.75
CA SER A 164 -13.35 6.48 8.42
C SER A 164 -14.65 5.68 8.51
N ASP A 165 -14.67 4.69 9.39
CA ASP A 165 -15.79 3.79 9.65
C ASP A 165 -17.02 4.54 10.19
N ARG A 166 -16.81 5.59 10.99
CA ARG A 166 -17.91 6.47 11.50
C ARG A 166 -18.58 7.31 10.42
N LYS A 167 -17.94 7.52 9.27
CA LYS A 167 -18.42 8.36 8.16
C LYS A 167 -18.93 7.56 6.98
N SER A 168 -18.62 6.27 6.93
CA SER A 168 -19.20 5.34 5.97
C SER A 168 -20.49 4.73 6.56
N THR A 169 -21.38 4.27 5.70
CA THR A 169 -22.55 3.50 6.15
C THR A 169 -22.02 2.12 6.59
N ARG A 170 -22.16 1.78 7.87
CA ARG A 170 -21.90 0.42 8.35
C ARG A 170 -22.92 -0.54 7.73
N LEU A 171 -22.42 -1.61 7.16
CA LEU A 171 -23.19 -2.81 6.88
C LEU A 171 -23.17 -3.71 8.11
#